data_cbb975549c3862264672a832843c47eb
#
_entry.id   cbb975549c3862264672a832843c47eb
#
_cell.length_a   1.000
_cell.length_b   1.000
_cell.length_c   1.000
_cell.angle_alpha   90.00
_cell.angle_beta   90.00
_cell.angle_gamma   90.00
#
_symmetry.space_group_name_H-M   'P 1'
#
loop_
_entity.id
_entity.type
_entity.pdbx_description
1 polymer ?
#
loop_
_entity_poly.entity_id
_entity_poly.type
_entity_poly.pdbx_seq_one_letter_code
_entity_poly.pdbx_strand_id
1 'polypeptide(L)'
;GNPSHVPQVQALFRKRMEEILAQPGEFERLIGNYDTPQGSKNFIEALVALFRNEFGWDLGPENVALTNGSQNSFFYLFNLFAGRFGDSRRKKILLPLAPEYIGYSEVGLEKDFFWANRPEISRLDDHMFKYQVDFESLEITDEVGAICFSRPTNPTGNVVTDEEVDRLRELAKSQGVPLIIDNAYGTPFPNIIYEDVQPVWD
;
A
#
# COMPACT_ATOMS: atom_id res chain seq x y z
N GLY A 1 11.12 9.24 -11.83
CA GLY A 1 10.65 10.54 -12.29
C GLY A 1 10.26 11.46 -11.15
N ASN A 2 9.95 12.72 -11.45
CA ASN A 2 9.46 13.69 -10.47
C ASN A 2 7.92 13.82 -10.62
N PRO A 3 7.11 13.16 -9.81
CA PRO A 3 5.66 13.10 -10.00
C PRO A 3 4.93 14.43 -9.70
N SER A 4 5.62 15.39 -9.09
CA SER A 4 5.01 16.62 -8.57
C SER A 4 4.99 17.80 -9.57
N HIS A 5 5.34 17.57 -10.84
CA HIS A 5 5.31 18.64 -11.87
C HIS A 5 3.91 18.83 -12.50
N VAL A 6 2.93 19.15 -11.65
CA VAL A 6 1.57 19.52 -12.08
C VAL A 6 1.35 20.99 -11.66
N PRO A 7 1.46 21.96 -12.60
CA PRO A 7 1.46 23.39 -12.25
C PRO A 7 0.23 23.85 -11.45
N GLN A 8 -0.94 23.29 -11.76
CA GLN A 8 -2.19 23.60 -11.05
C GLN A 8 -2.14 23.17 -9.59
N VAL A 9 -1.60 21.99 -9.32
CA VAL A 9 -1.43 21.46 -7.95
C VAL A 9 -0.37 22.26 -7.20
N GLN A 10 0.75 22.58 -7.87
CA GLN A 10 1.80 23.43 -7.29
C GLN A 10 1.28 24.82 -6.89
N ALA A 11 0.41 25.40 -7.71
CA ALA A 11 -0.24 26.68 -7.39
C ALA A 11 -1.14 26.60 -6.16
N LEU A 12 -1.89 25.50 -6.00
CA LEU A 12 -2.71 25.25 -4.81
C LEU A 12 -1.86 25.11 -3.54
N PHE A 13 -0.77 24.36 -3.59
CA PHE A 13 0.14 24.22 -2.45
C PHE A 13 0.81 25.54 -2.08
N ARG A 14 1.22 26.34 -3.08
CA ARG A 14 1.78 27.68 -2.85
C ARG A 14 0.77 28.58 -2.14
N LYS A 15 -0.45 28.66 -2.66
CA LYS A 15 -1.53 29.41 -2.05
C LYS A 15 -1.79 28.97 -0.61
N ARG A 16 -1.85 27.67 -0.36
CA ARG A 16 -2.05 27.14 1.00
C ARG A 16 -0.92 27.53 1.95
N MET A 17 0.33 27.50 1.47
CA MET A 17 1.47 27.96 2.28
C MET A 17 1.39 29.45 2.61
N GLU A 18 0.98 30.29 1.65
CA GLU A 18 0.76 31.72 1.88
C GLU A 18 -0.34 31.97 2.93
N GLU A 19 -1.42 31.22 2.89
CA GLU A 19 -2.50 31.27 3.90
C GLU A 19 -1.99 30.90 5.30
N ILE A 20 -1.18 29.85 5.42
CA ILE A 20 -0.57 29.40 6.69
C ILE A 20 0.33 30.50 7.26
N LEU A 21 1.18 31.09 6.41
CA LEU A 21 2.10 32.16 6.82
C LEU A 21 1.36 33.44 7.22
N ALA A 22 0.20 33.71 6.63
CA ALA A 22 -0.61 34.90 6.94
C ALA A 22 -1.40 34.77 8.25
N GLN A 23 -1.60 33.57 8.77
CA GLN A 23 -2.32 33.31 10.02
C GLN A 23 -1.38 33.32 11.22
N PRO A 24 -1.50 34.25 12.17
CA PRO A 24 -0.64 34.28 13.34
C PRO A 24 -0.70 32.97 14.13
N GLY A 25 0.46 32.38 14.42
CA GLY A 25 0.59 31.17 15.19
C GLY A 25 0.39 29.85 14.41
N GLU A 26 -0.15 29.87 13.20
CA GLU A 26 -0.37 28.65 12.42
C GLU A 26 0.94 28.06 11.91
N PHE A 27 1.82 28.90 11.39
CA PHE A 27 3.16 28.47 10.95
C PHE A 27 3.99 27.95 12.12
N GLU A 28 4.01 28.68 13.24
CA GLU A 28 4.74 28.30 14.45
C GLU A 28 4.23 26.97 15.01
N ARG A 29 2.92 26.75 14.98
CA ARG A 29 2.30 25.48 15.36
C ARG A 29 2.75 24.34 14.43
N LEU A 30 2.78 24.61 13.13
CA LEU A 30 3.15 23.61 12.12
C LEU A 30 4.60 23.10 12.29
N ILE A 31 5.53 24.01 12.61
CA ILE A 31 6.95 23.67 12.71
C ILE A 31 7.43 23.38 14.14
N GLY A 32 6.68 23.80 15.16
CA GLY A 32 7.12 23.77 16.55
C GLY A 32 6.41 22.74 17.43
N ASN A 33 5.30 22.16 17.01
CA ASN A 33 4.54 21.20 17.79
C ASN A 33 4.70 19.78 17.24
N TYR A 34 4.73 18.80 18.14
CA TYR A 34 4.57 17.41 17.75
C TYR A 34 3.10 17.10 17.44
N ASP A 35 2.87 16.37 16.39
CA ASP A 35 1.58 15.71 16.16
C ASP A 35 1.48 14.41 17.00
N THR A 36 0.34 13.75 16.95
CA THR A 36 0.18 12.44 17.57
C THR A 36 1.03 11.39 16.88
N PRO A 37 1.35 10.24 17.52
CA PRO A 37 2.06 9.14 16.86
C PRO A 37 1.35 8.63 15.59
N GLN A 38 0.05 8.80 15.50
CA GLN A 38 -0.77 8.44 14.34
C GLN A 38 -0.62 9.45 13.18
N GLY A 39 -0.21 10.67 13.47
CA GLY A 39 -0.04 11.78 12.55
C GLY A 39 -0.95 12.97 12.83
N SER A 40 -0.99 13.91 11.89
CA SER A 40 -1.82 15.12 12.02
C SER A 40 -3.31 14.79 12.01
N LYS A 41 -3.99 15.11 13.10
CA LYS A 41 -5.42 14.84 13.29
C LYS A 41 -6.27 15.44 12.17
N ASN A 42 -6.03 16.71 11.83
CA ASN A 42 -6.80 17.40 10.80
C ASN A 42 -6.62 16.74 9.42
N PHE A 43 -5.43 16.24 9.12
CA PHE A 43 -5.17 15.55 7.87
C PHE A 43 -5.81 14.16 7.84
N ILE A 44 -5.77 13.43 8.95
CA ILE A 44 -6.44 12.13 9.09
C ILE A 44 -7.95 12.30 8.90
N GLU A 45 -8.58 13.28 9.56
CA GLU A 45 -10.01 13.57 9.42
C GLU A 45 -10.39 13.94 7.97
N ALA A 46 -9.53 14.71 7.30
CA ALA A 46 -9.74 15.06 5.88
C ALA A 46 -9.63 13.82 4.96
N LEU A 47 -8.68 12.91 5.21
CA LEU A 47 -8.57 11.65 4.47
C LEU A 47 -9.78 10.74 4.71
N VAL A 48 -10.24 10.61 5.95
CA VAL A 48 -11.46 9.86 6.29
C VAL A 48 -12.66 10.41 5.51
N ALA A 49 -12.83 11.73 5.52
CA ALA A 49 -13.92 12.36 4.78
C ALA A 49 -13.81 12.12 3.27
N LEU A 50 -12.61 12.22 2.71
CA LEU A 50 -12.35 11.93 1.30
C LEU A 50 -12.74 10.49 0.94
N PHE A 51 -12.25 9.50 1.68
CA PHE A 51 -12.49 8.09 1.39
C PHE A 51 -13.96 7.70 1.54
N ARG A 52 -14.65 8.26 2.56
CA ARG A 52 -16.10 8.06 2.71
C ARG A 52 -16.89 8.66 1.56
N ASN A 53 -16.53 9.86 1.11
CA ASN A 53 -17.26 10.56 0.06
C ASN A 53 -17.01 9.97 -1.34
N GLU A 54 -15.76 9.62 -1.65
CA GLU A 54 -15.37 9.15 -2.98
C GLU A 54 -15.62 7.65 -3.18
N PHE A 55 -15.45 6.85 -2.13
CA PHE A 55 -15.49 5.38 -2.25
C PHE A 55 -16.60 4.73 -1.40
N GLY A 56 -17.29 5.49 -0.54
CA GLY A 56 -18.29 4.93 0.36
C GLY A 56 -17.72 4.03 1.45
N TRP A 57 -16.43 4.11 1.74
CA TRP A 57 -15.78 3.24 2.72
C TRP A 57 -16.22 3.56 4.15
N ASP A 58 -16.58 2.53 4.91
CA ASP A 58 -16.94 2.64 6.32
C ASP A 58 -15.68 2.60 7.20
N LEU A 59 -14.97 3.72 7.25
CA LEU A 59 -13.76 3.88 8.06
C LEU A 59 -13.84 5.12 8.95
N GLY A 60 -13.07 5.10 10.06
CA GLY A 60 -12.92 6.22 10.98
C GLY A 60 -11.45 6.66 11.10
N PRO A 61 -11.17 7.72 11.90
CA PRO A 61 -9.80 8.17 12.14
C PRO A 61 -8.89 7.07 12.70
N GLU A 62 -9.43 6.12 13.44
CA GLU A 62 -8.74 4.96 14.02
C GLU A 62 -8.16 4.00 12.96
N ASN A 63 -8.67 4.07 11.73
CA ASN A 63 -8.23 3.22 10.62
C ASN A 63 -7.13 3.87 9.77
N VAL A 64 -6.74 5.11 10.07
CA VAL A 64 -5.77 5.88 9.26
C VAL A 64 -4.57 6.26 10.11
N ALA A 65 -3.38 5.88 9.66
CA ALA A 65 -2.11 6.34 10.23
C ALA A 65 -1.22 6.93 9.14
N LEU A 66 -0.49 7.97 9.48
CA LEU A 66 0.40 8.68 8.55
C LEU A 66 1.85 8.29 8.80
N THR A 67 2.61 8.18 7.72
CA THR A 67 4.05 7.95 7.77
C THR A 67 4.77 8.88 6.79
N ASN A 68 6.10 8.95 6.88
CA ASN A 68 6.92 9.70 5.93
C ASN A 68 7.10 8.89 4.63
N GLY A 69 5.98 8.65 3.93
CA GLY A 69 5.92 7.87 2.70
C GLY A 69 5.69 6.38 2.93
N SER A 70 5.20 5.69 1.90
CA SER A 70 4.86 4.26 1.96
C SER A 70 6.05 3.36 2.29
N GLN A 71 7.28 3.75 1.91
CA GLN A 71 8.48 3.00 2.26
C GLN A 71 8.65 2.85 3.79
N ASN A 72 8.35 3.90 4.56
CA ASN A 72 8.36 3.80 6.02
C ASN A 72 7.20 2.94 6.54
N SER A 73 6.02 3.01 5.90
CA SER A 73 4.92 2.11 6.24
C SER A 73 5.31 0.65 6.05
N PHE A 74 5.94 0.30 4.94
CA PHE A 74 6.43 -1.06 4.69
C PHE A 74 7.53 -1.47 5.66
N PHE A 75 8.44 -0.56 6.03
CA PHE A 75 9.41 -0.84 7.07
C PHE A 75 8.73 -1.27 8.38
N TYR A 76 7.71 -0.53 8.83
CA TYR A 76 6.99 -0.89 10.05
C TYR A 76 6.19 -2.19 9.88
N LEU A 77 5.37 -2.30 8.85
CA LEU A 77 4.48 -3.44 8.66
C LEU A 77 5.28 -4.74 8.46
N PHE A 78 6.29 -4.72 7.59
CA PHE A 78 7.03 -5.92 7.31
C PHE A 78 7.82 -6.41 8.53
N ASN A 79 8.48 -5.52 9.26
CA ASN A 79 9.21 -5.91 10.47
C ASN A 79 8.30 -6.23 11.66
N LEU A 80 7.02 -5.84 11.63
CA LEU A 80 6.02 -6.26 12.59
C LEU A 80 5.57 -7.71 12.35
N PHE A 81 5.44 -8.11 11.09
CA PHE A 81 4.87 -9.41 10.72
C PHE A 81 5.90 -10.45 10.28
N ALA A 82 7.14 -10.05 9.99
CA ALA A 82 8.20 -10.96 9.54
C ALA A 82 9.51 -10.72 10.30
N GLY A 83 10.49 -11.66 10.11
CA GLY A 83 11.73 -11.71 10.85
C GLY A 83 11.68 -12.75 11.96
N ARG A 84 12.59 -12.64 12.93
CA ARG A 84 12.69 -13.54 14.08
C ARG A 84 11.89 -13.01 15.25
N PHE A 85 11.07 -13.85 15.83
CA PHE A 85 10.31 -13.56 17.04
C PHE A 85 11.01 -14.21 18.26
N GLY A 86 10.71 -13.69 19.46
CA GLY A 86 11.39 -14.08 20.70
C GLY A 86 11.28 -15.57 21.08
N ASP A 87 10.37 -16.32 20.47
CA ASP A 87 10.20 -17.76 20.62
C ASP A 87 10.95 -18.58 19.56
N SER A 88 11.92 -17.98 18.87
CA SER A 88 12.71 -18.56 17.79
C SER A 88 11.93 -18.85 16.50
N ARG A 89 10.65 -18.53 16.41
CA ARG A 89 9.90 -18.60 15.15
C ARG A 89 10.44 -17.57 14.18
N ARG A 90 10.54 -17.96 12.93
CA ARG A 90 10.87 -17.06 11.83
C ARG A 90 9.69 -17.00 10.89
N LYS A 91 9.33 -15.75 10.52
CA LYS A 91 8.25 -15.52 9.56
C LYS A 91 8.75 -14.66 8.39
N LYS A 92 8.09 -14.81 7.26
CA LYS A 92 8.39 -14.12 6.01
C LYS A 92 7.15 -13.38 5.49
N ILE A 93 7.39 -12.38 4.65
CA ILE A 93 6.33 -11.78 3.85
C ILE A 93 6.17 -12.62 2.58
N LEU A 94 4.97 -13.11 2.36
CA LEU A 94 4.61 -13.83 1.13
C LEU A 94 4.21 -12.84 0.05
N LEU A 95 4.90 -12.87 -1.08
CA LEU A 95 4.54 -12.17 -2.31
C LEU A 95 3.81 -13.19 -3.21
N PRO A 96 2.48 -13.07 -3.40
CA PRO A 96 1.68 -14.09 -4.08
C PRO A 96 2.01 -14.22 -5.57
N LEU A 97 2.63 -13.19 -6.14
CA LEU A 97 3.21 -13.22 -7.48
C LEU A 97 4.45 -12.33 -7.55
N ALA A 98 5.37 -12.66 -8.44
CA ALA A 98 6.56 -11.86 -8.75
C ALA A 98 6.62 -11.63 -10.28
N PRO A 99 7.29 -10.54 -10.75
CA PRO A 99 8.07 -9.57 -9.96
C PRO A 99 7.20 -8.56 -9.21
N GLU A 100 7.71 -8.10 -8.06
CA GLU A 100 7.13 -7.08 -7.21
C GLU A 100 8.06 -5.87 -7.04
N TYR A 101 7.61 -4.85 -6.32
CA TYR A 101 8.35 -3.61 -6.14
C TYR A 101 9.69 -3.86 -5.44
N ILE A 102 10.77 -3.48 -6.11
CA ILE A 102 12.14 -3.75 -5.65
C ILE A 102 12.46 -3.07 -4.31
N GLY A 103 11.81 -1.93 -3.99
CA GLY A 103 12.01 -1.22 -2.75
C GLY A 103 11.63 -2.03 -1.50
N TYR A 104 10.83 -3.08 -1.62
CA TYR A 104 10.53 -3.97 -0.49
C TYR A 104 11.77 -4.67 0.05
N SER A 105 12.73 -5.01 -0.82
CA SER A 105 13.95 -5.71 -0.43
C SER A 105 14.83 -4.91 0.55
N GLU A 106 14.63 -3.60 0.63
CA GLU A 106 15.46 -2.68 1.43
C GLU A 106 14.88 -2.41 2.83
N VAL A 107 13.66 -2.87 3.13
CA VAL A 107 12.99 -2.53 4.39
C VAL A 107 13.07 -3.62 5.46
N GLY A 108 13.53 -4.82 5.13
CA GLY A 108 13.70 -5.90 6.09
C GLY A 108 14.94 -5.70 6.98
N LEU A 109 14.79 -5.87 8.28
CA LEU A 109 15.91 -5.85 9.23
C LEU A 109 16.78 -7.11 9.16
N GLU A 110 16.26 -8.18 8.58
CA GLU A 110 16.94 -9.45 8.40
C GLU A 110 17.07 -9.83 6.93
N LYS A 111 17.99 -10.73 6.62
CA LYS A 111 18.11 -11.35 5.30
C LYS A 111 17.03 -12.42 5.10
N ASP A 112 16.74 -12.75 3.83
CA ASP A 112 15.79 -13.81 3.47
C ASP A 112 14.39 -13.56 4.09
N PHE A 113 13.90 -12.34 3.89
CA PHE A 113 12.70 -11.79 4.52
C PHE A 113 11.43 -12.08 3.73
N PHE A 114 11.57 -12.42 2.45
CA PHE A 114 10.47 -12.64 1.54
C PHE A 114 10.41 -14.07 1.02
N TRP A 115 9.20 -14.49 0.75
CA TRP A 115 8.90 -15.68 -0.04
C TRP A 115 8.05 -15.22 -1.23
N ALA A 116 8.58 -15.39 -2.45
CA ALA A 116 7.89 -14.97 -3.67
C ALA A 116 7.40 -16.19 -4.44
N ASN A 117 6.13 -16.18 -4.78
CA ASN A 117 5.54 -17.17 -5.66
C ASN A 117 5.75 -16.79 -7.13
N ARG A 118 5.90 -17.79 -8.01
CA ARG A 118 5.96 -17.52 -9.44
C ARG A 118 4.55 -17.26 -9.97
N PRO A 119 4.37 -16.27 -10.86
CA PRO A 119 3.07 -16.05 -11.47
C PRO A 119 2.74 -17.11 -12.52
N GLU A 120 1.48 -17.34 -12.74
CA GLU A 120 1.00 -17.86 -14.00
C GLU A 120 1.09 -16.75 -15.07
N ILE A 121 1.55 -17.11 -16.28
CA ILE A 121 1.70 -16.15 -17.39
C ILE A 121 0.66 -16.46 -18.45
N SER A 122 -0.38 -15.66 -18.50
CA SER A 122 -1.38 -15.73 -19.56
C SER A 122 -0.96 -14.88 -20.75
N ARG A 123 -0.78 -15.53 -21.91
CA ARG A 123 -0.53 -14.82 -23.16
C ARG A 123 -1.87 -14.37 -23.74
N LEU A 124 -2.00 -13.06 -23.97
CA LEU A 124 -3.22 -12.43 -24.48
C LEU A 124 -3.19 -12.36 -26.02
N ASP A 125 -1.99 -12.09 -26.59
CA ASP A 125 -1.69 -12.12 -28.01
C ASP A 125 -0.20 -12.32 -28.25
N ASP A 126 0.30 -12.11 -29.46
CA ASP A 126 1.71 -12.30 -29.83
C ASP A 126 2.68 -11.37 -29.09
N HIS A 127 2.18 -10.27 -28.53
CA HIS A 127 2.99 -9.23 -27.91
C HIS A 127 2.55 -8.83 -26.51
N MET A 128 1.44 -9.39 -26.02
CA MET A 128 0.87 -9.05 -24.73
C MET A 128 0.71 -10.28 -23.83
N PHE A 129 0.97 -10.07 -22.55
CA PHE A 129 0.77 -11.08 -21.52
C PHE A 129 0.35 -10.42 -20.21
N LYS A 130 -0.20 -11.23 -19.32
CA LYS A 130 -0.59 -10.83 -17.97
C LYS A 130 -0.01 -11.81 -16.98
N TYR A 131 0.50 -11.30 -15.86
CA TYR A 131 0.79 -12.09 -14.69
C TYR A 131 -0.47 -12.31 -13.86
N GLN A 132 -0.71 -13.55 -13.48
CA GLN A 132 -1.80 -13.95 -12.60
C GLN A 132 -1.26 -14.69 -11.39
N VAL A 133 -1.99 -14.68 -10.30
CA VAL A 133 -1.63 -15.45 -9.11
C VAL A 133 -1.82 -16.94 -9.40
N ASP A 134 -0.75 -17.70 -9.28
CA ASP A 134 -0.83 -19.16 -9.35
C ASP A 134 -1.34 -19.72 -8.01
N PHE A 135 -2.65 -19.81 -7.89
CA PHE A 135 -3.30 -20.30 -6.68
C PHE A 135 -3.13 -21.80 -6.44
N GLU A 136 -2.71 -22.57 -7.45
CA GLU A 136 -2.47 -24.00 -7.29
C GLU A 136 -1.15 -24.26 -6.57
N SER A 137 -0.16 -23.39 -6.80
CA SER A 137 1.15 -23.49 -6.15
C SER A 137 1.31 -22.57 -4.93
N LEU A 138 0.30 -21.72 -4.64
CA LEU A 138 0.36 -20.79 -3.54
C LEU A 138 0.10 -21.48 -2.20
N GLU A 139 1.13 -21.59 -1.38
CA GLU A 139 1.05 -22.19 -0.05
C GLU A 139 1.22 -21.10 1.04
N ILE A 140 0.29 -21.09 2.00
CA ILE A 140 0.40 -20.27 3.21
C ILE A 140 0.73 -21.20 4.37
N THR A 141 2.01 -21.25 4.72
CA THR A 141 2.52 -22.08 5.82
C THR A 141 2.63 -21.26 7.11
N ASP A 142 2.96 -21.91 8.22
CA ASP A 142 3.23 -21.27 9.51
C ASP A 142 4.40 -20.26 9.46
N GLU A 143 5.22 -20.31 8.41
CA GLU A 143 6.31 -19.36 8.18
C GLU A 143 5.84 -18.04 7.54
N VAL A 144 4.59 -17.95 7.08
CA VAL A 144 4.04 -16.71 6.52
C VAL A 144 3.57 -15.80 7.67
N GLY A 145 4.09 -14.57 7.69
CA GLY A 145 3.69 -13.55 8.66
C GLY A 145 2.65 -12.57 8.11
N ALA A 146 2.73 -12.28 6.82
CA ALA A 146 1.74 -11.49 6.08
C ALA A 146 1.85 -11.80 4.59
N ILE A 147 0.78 -11.53 3.86
CA ILE A 147 0.76 -11.52 2.38
C ILE A 147 0.84 -10.07 1.93
N CYS A 148 1.66 -9.78 0.91
CA CYS A 148 1.76 -8.44 0.36
C CYS A 148 1.83 -8.47 -1.17
N PHE A 149 1.12 -7.56 -1.83
CA PHE A 149 1.25 -7.31 -3.26
C PHE A 149 0.96 -5.85 -3.60
N SER A 150 1.50 -5.36 -4.72
CA SER A 150 1.22 -4.03 -5.24
C SER A 150 0.17 -4.06 -6.35
N ARG A 151 -0.69 -3.01 -6.41
CA ARG A 151 -1.83 -2.94 -7.32
C ARG A 151 -2.12 -1.51 -7.76
N PRO A 152 -1.72 -1.10 -8.96
CA PRO A 152 -0.84 -1.76 -9.95
C PRO A 152 0.58 -1.97 -9.46
N THR A 153 1.23 -2.98 -10.03
CA THR A 153 2.61 -3.33 -9.66
C THR A 153 3.63 -2.43 -10.37
N ASN A 154 4.60 -1.94 -9.64
CA ASN A 154 5.84 -1.40 -10.21
C ASN A 154 6.92 -2.50 -10.15
N PRO A 155 7.56 -2.91 -11.27
CA PRO A 155 7.66 -2.18 -12.56
C PRO A 155 6.73 -2.67 -13.68
N THR A 156 5.96 -3.72 -13.47
CA THR A 156 5.28 -4.44 -14.56
C THR A 156 4.02 -3.74 -15.07
N GLY A 157 3.41 -2.86 -14.25
CA GLY A 157 2.08 -2.32 -14.51
C GLY A 157 0.96 -3.36 -14.38
N ASN A 158 1.27 -4.57 -13.88
CA ASN A 158 0.28 -5.62 -13.71
C ASN A 158 -0.73 -5.22 -12.65
N VAL A 159 -2.00 -5.54 -12.88
CA VAL A 159 -3.10 -5.30 -11.94
C VAL A 159 -3.66 -6.64 -11.51
N VAL A 160 -3.56 -6.95 -10.24
CA VAL A 160 -4.25 -8.09 -9.63
C VAL A 160 -5.75 -7.82 -9.70
N THR A 161 -6.53 -8.73 -10.27
CA THR A 161 -7.98 -8.56 -10.48
C THR A 161 -8.75 -8.57 -9.16
N ASP A 162 -9.99 -8.09 -9.17
CA ASP A 162 -10.85 -8.13 -7.98
C ASP A 162 -11.09 -9.56 -7.51
N GLU A 163 -11.28 -10.50 -8.45
CA GLU A 163 -11.43 -11.93 -8.13
C GLU A 163 -10.18 -12.51 -7.46
N GLU A 164 -8.99 -12.16 -7.96
CA GLU A 164 -7.72 -12.58 -7.33
C GLU A 164 -7.56 -11.98 -5.93
N VAL A 165 -7.94 -10.70 -5.76
CA VAL A 165 -7.92 -10.02 -4.44
C VAL A 165 -8.86 -10.73 -3.47
N ASP A 166 -10.09 -11.03 -3.88
CA ASP A 166 -11.07 -11.73 -3.04
C ASP A 166 -10.55 -13.12 -2.62
N ARG A 167 -9.95 -13.87 -3.55
CA ARG A 167 -9.35 -15.17 -3.22
C ARG A 167 -8.17 -15.05 -2.26
N LEU A 168 -7.29 -14.06 -2.44
CA LEU A 168 -6.19 -13.78 -1.51
C LEU A 168 -6.70 -13.37 -0.14
N ARG A 169 -7.76 -12.56 -0.08
CA ARG A 169 -8.41 -12.14 1.17
C ARG A 169 -8.97 -13.35 1.95
N GLU A 170 -9.71 -14.21 1.27
CA GLU A 170 -10.26 -15.42 1.90
C GLU A 170 -9.14 -16.37 2.38
N LEU A 171 -8.08 -16.53 1.61
CA LEU A 171 -6.91 -17.31 2.02
C LEU A 171 -6.22 -16.69 3.26
N ALA A 172 -5.95 -15.39 3.23
CA ALA A 172 -5.35 -14.67 4.36
C ALA A 172 -6.19 -14.83 5.62
N LYS A 173 -7.50 -14.61 5.51
CA LYS A 173 -8.47 -14.75 6.60
C LYS A 173 -8.50 -16.18 7.16
N SER A 174 -8.54 -17.20 6.30
CA SER A 174 -8.59 -18.60 6.72
C SER A 174 -7.33 -19.03 7.50
N GLN A 175 -6.20 -18.42 7.20
CA GLN A 175 -4.90 -18.68 7.84
C GLN A 175 -4.57 -17.71 8.97
N GLY A 176 -5.41 -16.69 9.20
CA GLY A 176 -5.21 -15.68 10.23
C GLY A 176 -3.96 -14.82 10.00
N VAL A 177 -3.59 -14.56 8.75
CA VAL A 177 -2.46 -13.69 8.38
C VAL A 177 -2.97 -12.39 7.76
N PRO A 178 -2.32 -11.24 8.01
CA PRO A 178 -2.68 -9.98 7.38
C PRO A 178 -2.47 -10.01 5.86
N LEU A 179 -3.35 -9.32 5.13
CA LEU A 179 -3.20 -8.98 3.73
C LEU A 179 -2.83 -7.51 3.60
N ILE A 180 -1.71 -7.22 2.97
CA ILE A 180 -1.18 -5.87 2.75
C ILE A 180 -1.27 -5.57 1.25
N ILE A 181 -1.98 -4.49 0.89
CA ILE A 181 -2.11 -4.05 -0.50
C ILE A 181 -1.38 -2.72 -0.67
N ASP A 182 -0.33 -2.72 -1.48
CA ASP A 182 0.34 -1.49 -1.89
C ASP A 182 -0.44 -0.84 -3.03
N ASN A 183 -1.16 0.22 -2.70
CA ASN A 183 -2.01 0.95 -3.62
C ASN A 183 -1.39 2.26 -4.10
N ALA A 184 -0.06 2.35 -4.16
CA ALA A 184 0.65 3.58 -4.53
C ALA A 184 0.25 4.12 -5.91
N TYR A 185 -0.12 3.23 -6.84
CA TYR A 185 -0.58 3.57 -8.19
C TYR A 185 -2.06 3.31 -8.43
N GLY A 186 -2.81 2.95 -7.38
CA GLY A 186 -4.26 2.81 -7.46
C GLY A 186 -4.95 4.17 -7.65
N THR A 187 -6.19 4.22 -7.48
CA THR A 187 -7.14 5.34 -7.59
C THR A 187 -6.72 6.81 -7.86
N PRO A 188 -5.46 7.31 -7.71
CA PRO A 188 -5.17 8.73 -7.91
C PRO A 188 -5.19 9.20 -9.37
N PHE A 189 -5.41 8.30 -10.34
CA PHE A 189 -5.36 8.65 -11.75
C PHE A 189 -6.75 8.45 -12.41
N PRO A 190 -7.62 9.46 -12.39
CA PRO A 190 -8.99 9.35 -12.91
C PRO A 190 -9.06 9.05 -14.42
N ASN A 191 -7.95 9.22 -15.14
CA ASN A 191 -7.87 8.94 -16.58
C ASN A 191 -7.31 7.53 -16.89
N ILE A 192 -6.90 6.77 -15.88
CA ILE A 192 -6.50 5.37 -16.03
C ILE A 192 -7.62 4.54 -15.45
N ILE A 193 -8.56 4.18 -16.31
CA ILE A 193 -9.69 3.33 -15.93
C ILE A 193 -9.26 1.89 -16.09
N TYR A 194 -9.13 1.19 -14.98
CA TYR A 194 -9.06 -0.27 -14.97
C TYR A 194 -10.51 -0.76 -14.87
N GLU A 195 -11.06 -1.26 -15.98
CA GLU A 195 -12.49 -1.58 -16.08
C GLU A 195 -12.95 -2.60 -15.02
N ASP A 196 -12.08 -3.49 -14.59
CA ASP A 196 -12.39 -4.59 -13.67
C ASP A 196 -11.66 -4.47 -12.32
N VAL A 197 -11.38 -3.25 -11.85
CA VAL A 197 -10.61 -3.03 -10.63
C VAL A 197 -11.27 -1.98 -9.76
N GLN A 198 -11.73 -2.40 -8.59
CA GLN A 198 -12.33 -1.52 -7.59
C GLN A 198 -11.33 -1.19 -6.48
N PRO A 199 -11.42 0.01 -5.86
CA PRO A 199 -10.70 0.30 -4.63
C PRO A 199 -11.07 -0.70 -3.54
N VAL A 200 -10.08 -1.20 -2.82
CA VAL A 200 -10.30 -2.22 -1.78
C VAL A 200 -10.26 -1.57 -0.41
N TRP A 201 -11.34 -1.76 0.32
CA TRP A 201 -11.44 -1.52 1.76
C TRP A 201 -12.22 -2.67 2.40
N ASP A 202 -11.66 -3.25 3.47
CA ASP A 202 -12.34 -4.24 4.34
C ASP A 202 -12.00 -4.01 5.81
#